data_d9ea2b4626beb7cf2d48a974b8dcc015
#
_entry.id   d9ea2b4626beb7cf2d48a974b8dcc015
#
_cell.length_a   1.000
_cell.length_b   1.000
_cell.length_c   1.000
_cell.angle_alpha   90.00
_cell.angle_beta   90.00
_cell.angle_gamma   90.00
#
_symmetry.space_group_name_H-M   'P 1'
#
loop_
_entity.id
_entity.type
_entity.pdbx_description
1 polymer ?
#
loop_
_entity_poly.entity_id
_entity_poly.type
_entity_poly.pdbx_seq_one_letter_code
_entity_poly.pdbx_strand_id
1 'polypeptide(L)'
;MVKAIVVPTSGIVMMVAIVGAACAQVPPAIAALPGESVVATLHAEGAQIYECKIANDGKLAWMFREPIATLLLDDRTVGRHYAGPNWEHIDGSAVSAKAAGNAPGKTANDIPWLKLEVTERRGSGTLSGVTAVQRIDTQGGVHAGSCEKAGIFYSAPYRADYVFLRNQ
;
A
#
# COMPACT_ATOMS: atom_id res chain seq x y z
N MET A 1 20.31 -76.29 8.75
CA MET A 1 19.14 -75.44 8.97
C MET A 1 19.60 -74.00 9.15
N VAL A 2 19.53 -73.15 8.15
CA VAL A 2 19.94 -71.74 8.21
C VAL A 2 18.66 -70.92 8.32
N LYS A 3 18.51 -70.18 9.45
CA LYS A 3 17.40 -69.25 9.67
C LYS A 3 17.73 -67.91 9.01
N ALA A 4 16.87 -67.51 8.07
CA ALA A 4 16.92 -66.18 7.45
C ALA A 4 16.31 -65.16 8.42
N ILE A 5 17.06 -64.07 8.72
CA ILE A 5 16.59 -62.91 9.48
C ILE A 5 16.07 -61.87 8.46
N VAL A 6 14.77 -61.56 8.55
CA VAL A 6 14.14 -60.48 7.78
C VAL A 6 14.22 -59.21 8.60
N VAL A 7 14.94 -58.20 8.11
CA VAL A 7 15.01 -56.86 8.70
C VAL A 7 13.92 -55.99 8.04
N PRO A 8 13.00 -55.36 8.78
CA PRO A 8 12.03 -54.43 8.20
C PRO A 8 12.70 -53.08 7.94
N THR A 9 12.71 -52.65 6.69
CA THR A 9 13.09 -51.29 6.28
C THR A 9 11.93 -50.32 6.57
N SER A 10 12.03 -49.54 7.67
CA SER A 10 11.12 -48.43 7.95
C SER A 10 11.43 -47.25 7.03
N GLY A 11 10.59 -47.03 6.03
CA GLY A 11 10.65 -45.84 5.18
C GLY A 11 10.11 -44.61 5.96
N ILE A 12 10.97 -43.63 6.21
CA ILE A 12 10.58 -42.33 6.74
C ILE A 12 9.98 -41.51 5.57
N VAL A 13 8.67 -41.31 5.58
CA VAL A 13 7.99 -40.38 4.66
C VAL A 13 8.21 -38.95 5.20
N MET A 14 9.06 -38.19 4.56
CA MET A 14 9.31 -36.78 4.88
C MET A 14 8.16 -35.96 4.25
N MET A 15 7.20 -35.52 5.06
CA MET A 15 6.15 -34.59 4.64
C MET A 15 6.77 -33.20 4.48
N VAL A 16 6.93 -32.72 3.25
CA VAL A 16 7.29 -31.34 2.94
C VAL A 16 6.02 -30.49 3.09
N ALA A 17 5.94 -29.71 4.16
CA ALA A 17 4.90 -28.71 4.31
C ALA A 17 5.19 -27.54 3.35
N ILE A 18 4.40 -27.41 2.29
CA ILE A 18 4.41 -26.22 1.43
C ILE A 18 3.71 -25.11 2.20
N VAL A 19 4.48 -24.20 2.80
CA VAL A 19 3.96 -22.94 3.34
C VAL A 19 3.65 -22.04 2.15
N GLY A 20 2.42 -22.10 1.65
CA GLY A 20 1.92 -21.14 0.67
C GLY A 20 1.87 -19.76 1.31
N ALA A 21 2.58 -18.78 0.74
CA ALA A 21 2.39 -17.38 1.09
C ALA A 21 0.93 -17.01 0.79
N ALA A 22 0.12 -16.80 1.82
CA ALA A 22 -1.24 -16.29 1.67
C ALA A 22 -1.12 -14.85 1.17
N CYS A 23 -1.38 -14.61 -0.13
CA CYS A 23 -1.64 -13.25 -0.61
C CYS A 23 -2.79 -12.69 0.21
N ALA A 24 -2.58 -11.53 0.86
CA ALA A 24 -3.64 -10.87 1.61
C ALA A 24 -4.80 -10.58 0.66
N GLN A 25 -5.97 -11.17 0.96
CA GLN A 25 -7.15 -10.99 0.12
C GLN A 25 -7.62 -9.54 0.22
N VAL A 26 -7.75 -8.86 -0.93
CA VAL A 26 -8.23 -7.47 -0.99
C VAL A 26 -9.70 -7.43 -0.53
N PRO A 27 -10.02 -6.61 0.49
CA PRO A 27 -11.39 -6.49 0.99
C PRO A 27 -12.38 -5.99 -0.08
N PRO A 28 -13.65 -6.47 -0.09
CA PRO A 28 -14.65 -6.08 -1.09
C PRO A 28 -14.86 -4.57 -1.24
N ALA A 29 -14.74 -3.80 -0.14
CA ALA A 29 -14.91 -2.34 -0.13
C ALA A 29 -13.89 -1.58 -1.00
N ILE A 30 -12.77 -2.21 -1.32
CA ILE A 30 -11.69 -1.62 -2.11
C ILE A 30 -11.27 -2.51 -3.29
N ALA A 31 -12.00 -3.59 -3.56
CA ALA A 31 -11.70 -4.52 -4.65
C ALA A 31 -11.79 -3.83 -6.02
N ALA A 32 -11.03 -4.35 -6.98
CA ALA A 32 -11.20 -3.98 -8.38
C ALA A 32 -12.62 -4.32 -8.84
N LEU A 33 -13.22 -3.45 -9.63
CA LEU A 33 -14.54 -3.68 -10.22
C LEU A 33 -14.44 -4.64 -11.41
N PRO A 34 -15.55 -5.32 -11.78
CA PRO A 34 -15.60 -6.06 -13.02
C PRO A 34 -15.22 -5.16 -14.21
N GLY A 35 -14.29 -5.63 -15.06
CA GLY A 35 -13.77 -4.85 -16.18
C GLY A 35 -12.54 -3.96 -15.85
N GLU A 36 -12.16 -3.81 -14.59
CA GLU A 36 -10.89 -3.19 -14.25
C GLU A 36 -9.73 -4.18 -14.38
N SER A 37 -8.64 -3.75 -14.99
CA SER A 37 -7.40 -4.50 -15.15
C SER A 37 -6.21 -3.74 -14.57
N VAL A 38 -5.21 -4.47 -14.05
CA VAL A 38 -3.99 -3.90 -13.50
C VAL A 38 -3.11 -3.35 -14.63
N VAL A 39 -2.70 -2.09 -14.50
CA VAL A 39 -1.73 -1.43 -15.36
C VAL A 39 -0.32 -1.59 -14.79
N ALA A 40 -0.17 -1.33 -13.50
CA ALA A 40 1.09 -1.44 -12.76
C ALA A 40 0.81 -1.64 -11.27
N THR A 41 1.74 -2.29 -10.58
CA THR A 41 1.83 -2.28 -9.12
C THR A 41 3.18 -1.70 -8.75
N LEU A 42 3.18 -0.61 -7.99
CA LEU A 42 4.38 0.09 -7.55
C LEU A 42 4.46 0.06 -6.03
N HIS A 43 5.62 -0.35 -5.52
CA HIS A 43 5.91 -0.28 -4.09
C HIS A 43 6.21 1.17 -3.70
N ALA A 44 5.72 1.61 -2.54
CA ALA A 44 5.95 2.95 -2.01
C ALA A 44 6.70 2.89 -0.69
N GLU A 45 7.75 3.68 -0.58
CA GLU A 45 8.48 3.93 0.66
C GLU A 45 8.55 5.42 0.93
N GLY A 46 8.15 5.84 2.15
CA GLY A 46 8.15 7.26 2.49
C GLY A 46 7.57 7.56 3.86
N ALA A 47 6.88 8.69 3.99
CA ALA A 47 6.25 9.12 5.21
C ALA A 47 4.88 9.76 4.99
N GLN A 48 4.00 9.58 5.96
CA GLN A 48 2.83 10.44 6.16
C GLN A 48 3.27 11.63 6.99
N ILE A 49 3.11 12.83 6.45
CA ILE A 49 3.50 14.07 7.13
C ILE A 49 2.30 14.56 7.93
N TYR A 50 2.54 14.80 9.20
CA TYR A 50 1.59 15.41 10.14
C TYR A 50 2.08 16.80 10.56
N GLU A 51 1.15 17.71 10.73
CA GLU A 51 1.40 19.06 11.23
C GLU A 51 0.66 19.24 12.57
N CYS A 52 1.35 19.80 13.55
CA CYS A 52 0.74 20.19 14.80
C CYS A 52 -0.14 21.43 14.61
N LYS A 53 -1.45 21.29 14.74
CA LYS A 53 -2.45 22.35 14.54
C LYS A 53 -3.43 22.42 15.70
N ILE A 54 -4.10 23.55 15.82
CA ILE A 54 -5.25 23.69 16.70
C ILE A 54 -6.40 22.89 16.09
N ALA A 55 -6.88 21.87 16.80
CA ALA A 55 -8.05 21.08 16.46
C ALA A 55 -9.35 21.82 16.79
N ASN A 56 -10.50 21.24 16.39
CA ASN A 56 -11.81 21.85 16.57
C ASN A 56 -12.20 22.07 18.06
N ASP A 57 -11.57 21.33 18.97
CA ASP A 57 -11.74 21.47 20.43
C ASP A 57 -10.80 22.53 21.05
N GLY A 58 -10.06 23.26 20.24
CA GLY A 58 -9.12 24.30 20.65
C GLY A 58 -7.77 23.79 21.17
N LYS A 59 -7.52 22.48 21.14
CA LYS A 59 -6.25 21.87 21.60
C LYS A 59 -5.31 21.63 20.45
N LEU A 60 -4.01 21.61 20.75
CA LEU A 60 -3.00 21.21 19.77
C LEU A 60 -3.01 19.69 19.57
N ALA A 61 -3.13 19.27 18.30
CA ALA A 61 -3.10 17.87 17.88
C ALA A 61 -2.37 17.68 16.56
N TRP A 62 -1.84 16.48 16.38
CA TRP A 62 -1.26 16.06 15.11
C TRP A 62 -2.37 15.84 14.09
N MET A 63 -2.31 16.57 12.98
CA MET A 63 -3.25 16.47 11.88
C MET A 63 -2.50 16.06 10.62
N PHE A 64 -3.04 15.04 9.91
CA PHE A 64 -2.48 14.63 8.63
C PHE A 64 -2.44 15.79 7.65
N ARG A 65 -1.32 15.96 6.97
CA ARG A 65 -1.11 16.99 5.97
C ARG A 65 -0.99 16.40 4.57
N GLU A 66 0.01 15.53 4.36
CA GLU A 66 0.33 15.00 3.03
C GLU A 66 1.18 13.73 3.10
N PRO A 67 1.12 12.84 2.09
CA PRO A 67 2.12 11.82 1.89
C PRO A 67 3.34 12.39 1.15
N ILE A 68 4.50 11.80 1.40
CA ILE A 68 5.71 11.96 0.58
C ILE A 68 6.33 10.57 0.45
N ALA A 69 6.37 10.02 -0.77
CA ALA A 69 6.95 8.70 -0.98
C ALA A 69 7.60 8.57 -2.36
N THR A 70 8.62 7.74 -2.42
CA THR A 70 9.22 7.22 -3.65
C THR A 70 8.40 6.02 -4.11
N LEU A 71 8.16 5.93 -5.42
CA LEU A 71 7.54 4.76 -6.05
C LEU A 71 8.64 3.90 -6.68
N LEU A 72 8.60 2.62 -6.38
CA LEU A 72 9.60 1.63 -6.76
C LEU A 72 8.96 0.53 -7.63
N LEU A 73 9.70 0.08 -8.64
CA LEU A 73 9.44 -1.13 -9.41
C LEU A 73 10.76 -1.92 -9.49
N ASP A 74 10.77 -3.15 -8.99
CA ASP A 74 11.99 -3.99 -8.90
C ASP A 74 13.16 -3.22 -8.26
N ASP A 75 12.91 -2.63 -7.09
CA ASP A 75 13.85 -1.81 -6.29
C ASP A 75 14.43 -0.57 -7.00
N ARG A 76 13.88 -0.21 -8.16
CA ARG A 76 14.28 1.00 -8.89
C ARG A 76 13.25 2.10 -8.71
N THR A 77 13.71 3.32 -8.45
CA THR A 77 12.83 4.50 -8.41
C THR A 77 12.24 4.75 -9.80
N VAL A 78 10.91 4.67 -9.88
CA VAL A 78 10.14 4.92 -11.11
C VAL A 78 9.15 6.07 -10.97
N GLY A 79 9.08 6.72 -9.79
CA GLY A 79 8.16 7.81 -9.60
C GLY A 79 8.09 8.31 -8.17
N ARG A 80 7.08 9.12 -7.90
CA ARG A 80 6.81 9.72 -6.58
C ARG A 80 5.32 9.82 -6.29
N HIS A 81 4.99 9.82 -4.99
CA HIS A 81 3.66 10.09 -4.47
C HIS A 81 3.71 11.29 -3.53
N TYR A 82 2.79 12.24 -3.68
CA TYR A 82 2.79 13.50 -2.94
C TYR A 82 1.37 14.06 -2.76
N ALA A 83 1.29 15.22 -2.11
CA ALA A 83 0.04 15.89 -1.78
C ALA A 83 -0.95 15.98 -2.94
N GLY A 84 -2.25 15.72 -2.63
CA GLY A 84 -3.31 15.90 -3.59
C GLY A 84 -4.41 14.83 -3.61
N PRO A 85 -4.22 13.53 -3.37
CA PRO A 85 -3.07 12.66 -3.57
C PRO A 85 -2.69 12.51 -5.05
N ASN A 86 -1.40 12.63 -5.34
CA ASN A 86 -0.87 12.56 -6.70
C ASN A 86 0.17 11.45 -6.82
N TRP A 87 0.20 10.77 -7.96
CA TRP A 87 1.25 9.85 -8.37
C TRP A 87 1.81 10.31 -9.70
N GLU A 88 3.13 10.38 -9.80
CA GLU A 88 3.84 10.80 -11.00
C GLU A 88 4.93 9.78 -11.31
N HIS A 89 4.92 9.27 -12.52
CA HIS A 89 5.90 8.31 -13.03
C HIS A 89 7.03 9.05 -13.78
N ILE A 90 8.23 8.45 -13.84
CA ILE A 90 9.42 9.06 -14.48
C ILE A 90 9.23 9.32 -15.98
N ASP A 91 8.25 8.67 -16.64
CA ASP A 91 7.90 8.92 -18.04
C ASP A 91 7.07 10.21 -18.24
N GLY A 92 6.80 10.96 -17.15
CA GLY A 92 6.05 12.21 -17.16
C GLY A 92 4.53 12.05 -17.06
N SER A 93 4.01 10.81 -17.07
CA SER A 93 2.60 10.57 -16.81
C SER A 93 2.27 10.71 -15.32
N ALA A 94 1.11 11.29 -15.02
CA ALA A 94 0.67 11.48 -13.64
C ALA A 94 -0.84 11.37 -13.51
N VAL A 95 -1.29 11.01 -12.29
CA VAL A 95 -2.71 10.98 -11.93
C VAL A 95 -2.92 11.64 -10.57
N SER A 96 -4.05 12.36 -10.45
CA SER A 96 -4.64 12.82 -9.19
C SER A 96 -5.90 12.00 -8.93
N ALA A 97 -6.19 11.70 -7.66
CA ALA A 97 -7.37 10.90 -7.33
C ALA A 97 -8.02 11.36 -6.02
N LYS A 98 -9.24 10.89 -5.77
CA LYS A 98 -9.99 11.07 -4.52
C LYS A 98 -10.37 9.72 -3.94
N ALA A 99 -10.45 9.61 -2.62
CA ALA A 99 -10.89 8.40 -1.95
C ALA A 99 -12.34 8.03 -2.33
N ALA A 100 -12.56 6.75 -2.65
CA ALA A 100 -13.87 6.18 -3.02
C ALA A 100 -14.26 5.01 -2.12
N GLY A 101 -13.29 4.32 -1.51
CA GLY A 101 -13.52 3.25 -0.55
C GLY A 101 -12.34 3.07 0.39
N ASN A 102 -12.57 2.45 1.54
CA ASN A 102 -11.52 2.16 2.51
C ASN A 102 -11.73 0.83 3.20
N ALA A 103 -10.64 0.29 3.72
CA ALA A 103 -10.61 -0.84 4.65
C ALA A 103 -9.50 -0.60 5.68
N PRO A 104 -9.60 -1.16 6.89
CA PRO A 104 -8.56 -0.98 7.90
C PRO A 104 -7.23 -1.58 7.44
N GLY A 105 -6.10 -1.02 7.92
CA GLY A 105 -4.80 -1.65 7.83
C GLY A 105 -4.73 -2.95 8.64
N LYS A 106 -3.65 -3.72 8.51
CA LYS A 106 -3.46 -4.98 9.24
C LYS A 106 -3.35 -4.79 10.74
N THR A 107 -2.82 -3.64 11.16
CA THR A 107 -2.68 -3.25 12.57
C THR A 107 -3.19 -1.82 12.79
N ALA A 108 -3.36 -1.41 14.04
CA ALA A 108 -3.74 -0.05 14.39
C ALA A 108 -2.68 1.02 14.03
N ASN A 109 -1.44 0.59 13.77
CA ASN A 109 -0.35 1.49 13.37
C ASN A 109 -0.28 1.70 11.85
N ASP A 110 -1.06 0.94 11.09
CA ASP A 110 -1.02 0.98 9.63
C ASP A 110 -2.13 1.88 9.09
N ILE A 111 -1.77 2.78 8.18
CA ILE A 111 -2.76 3.62 7.50
C ILE A 111 -3.76 2.74 6.74
N PRO A 112 -5.04 3.16 6.60
CA PRO A 112 -6.08 2.38 5.93
C PRO A 112 -5.70 1.99 4.51
N TRP A 113 -6.16 0.83 4.07
CA TRP A 113 -6.21 0.50 2.66
C TRP A 113 -7.28 1.33 1.97
N LEU A 114 -7.04 1.73 0.73
CA LEU A 114 -7.96 2.61 0.00
C LEU A 114 -8.21 2.10 -1.41
N LYS A 115 -9.40 2.41 -1.93
CA LYS A 115 -9.65 2.58 -3.36
C LYS A 115 -9.86 4.06 -3.65
N LEU A 116 -9.23 4.57 -4.69
CA LEU A 116 -9.32 5.97 -5.10
C LEU A 116 -9.74 6.02 -6.57
N GLU A 117 -10.63 6.95 -6.91
CA GLU A 117 -11.01 7.26 -8.29
C GLU A 117 -10.11 8.36 -8.83
N VAL A 118 -9.57 8.16 -10.03
CA VAL A 118 -8.77 9.18 -10.72
C VAL A 118 -9.65 10.32 -11.16
N THR A 119 -9.29 11.52 -10.74
CA THR A 119 -9.99 12.79 -11.09
C THR A 119 -9.29 13.54 -12.20
N GLU A 120 -7.96 13.44 -12.30
CA GLU A 120 -7.17 14.12 -13.32
C GLU A 120 -6.05 13.21 -13.82
N ARG A 121 -5.69 13.39 -15.09
CA ARG A 121 -4.56 12.73 -15.76
C ARG A 121 -3.72 13.78 -16.45
N ARG A 122 -2.40 13.58 -16.45
CA ARG A 122 -1.45 14.46 -17.11
C ARG A 122 -0.36 13.63 -17.79
N GLY A 123 0.13 14.12 -18.92
CA GLY A 123 1.17 13.47 -19.69
C GLY A 123 0.70 12.21 -20.41
N SER A 124 1.63 11.59 -21.12
CA SER A 124 1.46 10.30 -21.79
C SER A 124 2.46 9.29 -21.23
N GLY A 125 2.07 8.05 -21.06
CA GLY A 125 2.93 6.99 -20.50
C GLY A 125 2.15 6.01 -19.63
N THR A 126 2.83 5.37 -18.71
CA THR A 126 2.33 4.25 -17.90
C THR A 126 1.01 4.56 -17.19
N LEU A 127 0.86 5.77 -16.62
CA LEU A 127 -0.32 6.13 -15.84
C LEU A 127 -1.43 6.81 -16.67
N SER A 128 -1.22 7.08 -17.96
CA SER A 128 -2.16 7.86 -18.78
C SER A 128 -3.56 7.24 -18.94
N GLY A 129 -3.67 5.91 -18.88
CA GLY A 129 -4.94 5.17 -18.96
C GLY A 129 -5.56 4.79 -17.62
N VAL A 130 -4.95 5.17 -16.50
CA VAL A 130 -5.41 4.76 -15.16
C VAL A 130 -6.71 5.45 -14.79
N THR A 131 -7.67 4.67 -14.28
CA THR A 131 -9.01 5.14 -13.83
C THR A 131 -9.20 5.04 -12.33
N ALA A 132 -8.48 4.13 -11.68
CA ALA A 132 -8.51 3.95 -10.23
C ALA A 132 -7.13 3.56 -9.68
N VAL A 133 -6.93 3.84 -8.39
CA VAL A 133 -5.71 3.44 -7.66
C VAL A 133 -6.15 2.73 -6.38
N GLN A 134 -5.54 1.57 -6.07
CA GLN A 134 -5.66 0.96 -4.76
C GLN A 134 -4.37 1.21 -3.96
N ARG A 135 -4.51 1.53 -2.68
CA ARG A 135 -3.43 1.47 -1.70
C ARG A 135 -3.68 0.26 -0.81
N ILE A 136 -2.79 -0.71 -0.86
CA ILE A 136 -2.89 -1.97 -0.13
C ILE A 136 -1.57 -2.28 0.59
N ASP A 137 -1.57 -3.33 1.41
CA ASP A 137 -0.39 -3.83 2.13
C ASP A 137 0.38 -2.74 2.90
N THR A 138 -0.37 -1.81 3.48
CA THR A 138 0.19 -0.70 4.24
C THR A 138 0.90 -1.18 5.50
N GLN A 139 2.01 -0.54 5.82
CA GLN A 139 2.80 -0.74 7.03
C GLN A 139 3.15 0.63 7.61
N GLY A 140 2.76 0.90 8.85
CA GLY A 140 3.02 2.16 9.53
C GLY A 140 2.21 3.34 9.00
N GLY A 141 2.71 4.54 9.23
CA GLY A 141 2.15 5.80 8.74
C GLY A 141 1.10 6.43 9.64
N VAL A 142 0.55 5.73 10.64
CA VAL A 142 -0.38 6.32 11.61
C VAL A 142 0.37 7.12 12.66
N HIS A 143 -0.08 8.35 12.89
CA HIS A 143 0.37 9.19 14.00
C HIS A 143 -0.80 10.04 14.48
N ALA A 144 -0.99 10.15 15.78
CA ALA A 144 -2.10 10.87 16.39
C ALA A 144 -1.74 11.31 17.81
N GLY A 145 -2.61 12.11 18.43
CA GLY A 145 -2.47 12.58 19.79
C GLY A 145 -2.15 14.07 19.87
N SER A 146 -1.88 14.54 21.09
CA SER A 146 -1.53 15.94 21.37
C SER A 146 -0.10 16.26 20.89
N CYS A 147 0.13 17.52 20.61
CA CYS A 147 1.44 18.06 20.29
C CYS A 147 1.71 19.36 21.08
N GLU A 148 2.95 19.80 21.12
CA GLU A 148 3.37 20.88 22.05
C GLU A 148 3.39 22.26 21.40
N LYS A 149 3.62 22.35 20.07
CA LYS A 149 3.84 23.62 19.39
C LYS A 149 3.24 23.60 17.99
N ALA A 150 2.33 24.56 17.71
CA ALA A 150 1.75 24.72 16.38
C ALA A 150 2.83 24.96 15.31
N GLY A 151 2.62 24.39 14.12
CA GLY A 151 3.46 24.56 12.95
C GLY A 151 4.69 23.65 12.90
N ILE A 152 4.94 22.79 13.91
CA ILE A 152 5.94 21.73 13.78
C ILE A 152 5.40 20.53 12.99
N PHE A 153 6.30 19.78 12.36
CA PHE A 153 5.97 18.62 11.55
C PHE A 153 6.50 17.34 12.16
N TYR A 154 5.79 16.24 11.90
CA TYR A 154 6.21 14.89 12.21
C TYR A 154 6.10 14.01 10.95
N SER A 155 7.15 13.25 10.66
CA SER A 155 7.18 12.29 9.54
C SER A 155 6.96 10.89 10.08
N ALA A 156 5.79 10.30 9.88
CA ALA A 156 5.48 8.92 10.24
C ALA A 156 5.88 8.00 9.07
N PRO A 157 6.93 7.19 9.19
CA PRO A 157 7.35 6.29 8.11
C PRO A 157 6.24 5.33 7.72
N TYR A 158 6.07 5.09 6.40
CA TYR A 158 5.15 4.07 5.90
C TYR A 158 5.66 3.40 4.64
N ARG A 159 5.11 2.21 4.37
CA ARG A 159 5.20 1.47 3.12
C ARG A 159 3.81 1.07 2.67
N ALA A 160 3.63 0.91 1.37
CA ALA A 160 2.40 0.45 0.77
C ALA A 160 2.65 -0.06 -0.66
N ASP A 161 1.71 -0.84 -1.18
CA ASP A 161 1.63 -1.11 -2.61
C ASP A 161 0.51 -0.26 -3.22
N TYR A 162 0.83 0.43 -4.32
CA TYR A 162 -0.13 1.12 -5.16
C TYR A 162 -0.41 0.32 -6.42
N VAL A 163 -1.63 -0.19 -6.54
CA VAL A 163 -2.12 -0.91 -7.73
C VAL A 163 -2.89 0.07 -8.60
N PHE A 164 -2.37 0.33 -9.77
CA PHE A 164 -2.98 1.23 -10.76
C PHE A 164 -3.88 0.40 -11.68
N LEU A 165 -5.15 0.79 -11.77
CA LEU A 165 -6.19 0.07 -12.49
C LEU A 165 -6.72 0.92 -13.65
N ARG A 166 -7.15 0.26 -14.75
CA ARG A 166 -7.89 0.88 -15.85
C ARG A 166 -9.12 0.08 -16.19
N ASN A 167 -10.17 0.75 -16.65
CA ASN A 167 -11.32 0.10 -17.28
C ASN A 167 -10.90 -0.45 -18.65
N GLN A 168 -11.37 -1.65 -18.97
CA GLN A 168 -11.24 -2.26 -20.31
C GLN A 168 -12.26 -1.65 -21.27
#